data_5ea2c45a8c1ad45fb76c6a3065ac7936
#
_entry.id   5ea2c45a8c1ad45fb76c6a3065ac7936
#
_cell.length_a   1.000
_cell.length_b   1.000
_cell.length_c   1.000
_cell.angle_alpha   90.00
_cell.angle_beta   90.00
_cell.angle_gamma   90.00
#
_symmetry.space_group_name_H-M   'P 1'
#
loop_
_entity.id
_entity.type
_entity.pdbx_description
1 polymer ?
#
loop_
_entity_poly.entity_id
_entity_poly.type
_entity_poly.pdbx_seq_one_letter_code
_entity_poly.pdbx_strand_id
1 'polypeptide(L)'
;MPQNQAQDQSNAAQAAKPADEPAPSMTAPAARPVGTAAIPTIISEYTSPGDVTVNDDETLYSLLTERIDRTGNATTIAARKTGPGAWSSITTGEFHRLVLAAAKGLIAFGVGKGDAVTLFSATRFEWGVLDFALAAIGAVNVPIYDTDSAAQAERIINDSGVKLAVTDNRERYDRLDSINDRCPGLQRILMMDGNALGALEGLGVSVSDEELEARI
;
A
#
# COMPACT_ATOMS: atom_id res chain seq x y z
N MET A 1 -51.47 31.22 36.50
CA MET A 1 -52.27 32.19 35.76
C MET A 1 -51.49 33.53 35.71
N PRO A 2 -51.44 34.29 34.55
CA PRO A 2 -51.98 34.06 33.25
C PRO A 2 -50.88 33.85 32.18
N GLN A 3 -51.15 33.11 31.19
CA GLN A 3 -51.36 33.32 29.76
C GLN A 3 -50.87 34.66 29.16
N ASN A 4 -50.00 34.59 28.15
CA ASN A 4 -50.23 35.44 26.99
C ASN A 4 -49.71 34.74 25.69
N GLN A 5 -50.62 34.64 24.77
CA GLN A 5 -50.48 34.24 23.35
C GLN A 5 -50.00 35.50 22.56
N ALA A 6 -49.20 35.28 21.58
CA ALA A 6 -49.17 36.08 20.36
C ALA A 6 -48.46 35.17 19.32
N GLN A 7 -49.20 34.44 18.47
CA GLN A 7 -49.63 34.78 17.13
C GLN A 7 -48.45 35.30 16.25
N ASP A 8 -47.94 34.37 15.44
CA ASP A 8 -48.30 34.17 14.02
C ASP A 8 -48.10 35.43 13.18
N GLN A 9 -47.06 35.43 12.35
CA GLN A 9 -47.14 35.95 10.99
C GLN A 9 -46.07 35.28 10.11
N SER A 10 -46.61 34.37 9.33
CA SER A 10 -46.07 33.89 8.07
C SER A 10 -45.59 35.05 7.20
N ASN A 11 -44.38 34.91 6.67
CA ASN A 11 -44.06 35.59 5.43
C ASN A 11 -43.29 34.62 4.52
N ALA A 12 -44.05 33.95 3.69
CA ALA A 12 -43.56 33.21 2.57
C ALA A 12 -43.04 34.19 1.50
N ALA A 13 -41.74 34.39 1.50
CA ALA A 13 -41.06 34.94 0.32
C ALA A 13 -40.74 33.78 -0.61
N GLN A 14 -41.65 33.52 -1.54
CA GLN A 14 -41.40 32.72 -2.73
C GLN A 14 -40.29 33.42 -3.54
N ALA A 15 -39.05 32.93 -3.44
CA ALA A 15 -38.00 33.26 -4.38
C ALA A 15 -38.35 32.59 -5.71
N ALA A 16 -38.64 33.39 -6.72
CA ALA A 16 -38.84 32.98 -8.09
C ALA A 16 -37.61 32.24 -8.61
N LYS A 17 -37.85 31.01 -9.06
CA LYS A 17 -36.86 30.20 -9.80
C LYS A 17 -36.47 30.97 -11.08
N PRO A 18 -35.17 31.24 -11.34
CA PRO A 18 -34.80 31.83 -12.62
C PRO A 18 -35.15 30.85 -13.74
N ALA A 19 -35.64 31.42 -14.84
CA ALA A 19 -36.08 30.71 -16.03
C ALA A 19 -34.93 29.84 -16.58
N ASP A 20 -35.29 28.65 -17.03
CA ASP A 20 -34.47 27.69 -17.74
C ASP A 20 -33.79 28.39 -18.94
N GLU A 21 -32.51 28.66 -18.80
CA GLU A 21 -31.67 29.04 -19.94
C GLU A 21 -31.39 27.75 -20.71
N PRO A 22 -31.71 27.69 -22.01
CA PRO A 22 -31.45 26.48 -22.78
C PRO A 22 -29.94 26.20 -22.79
N ALA A 23 -29.54 25.01 -22.37
CA ALA A 23 -28.18 24.54 -22.42
C ALA A 23 -27.59 24.73 -23.85
N PRO A 24 -26.33 25.16 -23.96
CA PRO A 24 -25.71 25.34 -25.26
C PRO A 24 -25.73 24.00 -26.01
N SER A 25 -26.31 24.02 -27.21
CA SER A 25 -26.34 22.89 -28.13
C SER A 25 -24.89 22.47 -28.44
N MET A 26 -24.41 21.42 -27.81
CA MET A 26 -23.18 20.76 -28.18
C MET A 26 -23.42 20.04 -29.51
N THR A 27 -23.15 20.74 -30.59
CA THR A 27 -23.03 20.11 -31.90
C THR A 27 -21.86 19.11 -31.81
N ALA A 28 -22.17 17.83 -31.85
CA ALA A 28 -21.12 16.80 -31.91
C ALA A 28 -20.18 17.10 -33.08
N PRO A 29 -18.86 17.06 -32.89
CA PRO A 29 -17.94 17.25 -33.99
C PRO A 29 -18.24 16.21 -35.07
N ALA A 30 -18.36 16.67 -36.32
CA ALA A 30 -18.60 15.79 -37.47
C ALA A 30 -17.61 14.63 -37.41
N ALA A 31 -18.13 13.42 -37.49
CA ALA A 31 -17.30 12.21 -37.52
C ALA A 31 -16.28 12.37 -38.67
N ARG A 32 -15.01 12.40 -38.34
CA ARG A 32 -13.93 12.35 -39.31
C ARG A 32 -14.14 11.07 -40.16
N PRO A 33 -14.07 11.13 -41.48
CA PRO A 33 -14.16 9.93 -42.27
C PRO A 33 -13.06 8.98 -41.80
N VAL A 34 -13.45 7.81 -41.35
CA VAL A 34 -12.52 6.72 -41.06
C VAL A 34 -11.96 6.33 -42.41
N GLY A 35 -10.77 6.89 -42.70
CA GLY A 35 -10.02 6.39 -43.84
C GLY A 35 -9.88 4.88 -43.66
N THR A 36 -9.99 4.13 -44.72
CA THR A 36 -9.61 2.71 -44.78
C THR A 36 -8.11 2.61 -44.52
N ALA A 37 -7.71 2.87 -43.28
CA ALA A 37 -6.37 2.53 -42.83
C ALA A 37 -6.24 1.01 -42.98
N ALA A 38 -5.23 0.59 -43.73
CA ALA A 38 -4.89 -0.82 -43.84
C ALA A 38 -4.87 -1.39 -42.42
N ILE A 39 -5.56 -2.52 -42.20
CA ILE A 39 -5.53 -3.23 -40.91
C ILE A 39 -4.04 -3.41 -40.60
N PRO A 40 -3.54 -2.87 -39.51
CA PRO A 40 -2.14 -3.01 -39.17
C PRO A 40 -1.81 -4.49 -39.14
N THR A 41 -0.74 -4.88 -39.83
CA THR A 41 -0.23 -6.25 -39.74
C THR A 41 -0.14 -6.62 -38.29
N ILE A 42 -0.78 -7.71 -37.89
CA ILE A 42 -0.70 -8.21 -36.53
C ILE A 42 0.77 -8.52 -36.28
N ILE A 43 1.42 -7.72 -35.45
CA ILE A 43 2.78 -7.98 -35.02
C ILE A 43 2.66 -9.15 -34.02
N SER A 44 3.09 -10.33 -34.46
CA SER A 44 3.06 -11.54 -33.61
C SER A 44 4.13 -11.52 -32.52
N GLU A 45 5.13 -10.65 -32.68
CA GLU A 45 6.25 -10.53 -31.76
C GLU A 45 6.76 -9.08 -31.77
N TYR A 46 6.89 -8.48 -30.59
CA TYR A 46 7.45 -7.15 -30.40
C TYR A 46 8.52 -7.22 -29.32
N THR A 47 9.76 -6.88 -29.70
CA THR A 47 10.87 -6.73 -28.75
C THR A 47 11.20 -5.25 -28.62
N SER A 48 11.03 -4.70 -27.43
CA SER A 48 11.54 -3.37 -27.11
C SER A 48 13.03 -3.50 -26.78
N PRO A 49 13.91 -2.65 -27.36
CA PRO A 49 15.28 -2.57 -26.88
C PRO A 49 15.28 -2.23 -25.39
N GLY A 50 15.97 -3.02 -24.57
CA GLY A 50 16.15 -2.71 -23.15
C GLY A 50 17.22 -1.63 -23.03
N ASP A 51 16.81 -0.43 -22.62
CA ASP A 51 17.73 0.69 -22.38
C ASP A 51 18.22 0.72 -20.93
N VAL A 52 17.72 -0.20 -20.10
CA VAL A 52 18.05 -0.27 -18.68
C VAL A 52 19.01 -1.43 -18.44
N THR A 53 20.15 -1.12 -17.89
CA THR A 53 21.10 -2.11 -17.36
C THR A 53 20.85 -2.23 -15.88
N VAL A 54 20.53 -3.44 -15.42
CA VAL A 54 20.41 -3.77 -13.99
C VAL A 54 21.69 -4.51 -13.60
N ASN A 55 22.36 -4.07 -12.54
CA ASN A 55 23.54 -4.73 -12.03
C ASN A 55 23.13 -5.93 -11.17
N ASP A 56 23.98 -6.95 -11.10
CA ASP A 56 23.67 -8.20 -10.37
C ASP A 56 23.53 -8.00 -8.85
N ASP A 57 24.08 -6.93 -8.31
CA ASP A 57 24.01 -6.52 -6.89
C ASP A 57 22.92 -5.47 -6.61
N GLU A 58 22.19 -5.04 -7.65
CA GLU A 58 21.13 -4.07 -7.52
C GLU A 58 19.88 -4.71 -6.89
N THR A 59 19.38 -4.09 -5.83
CA THR A 59 18.21 -4.57 -5.07
C THR A 59 17.17 -3.46 -4.92
N LEU A 60 15.93 -3.83 -4.57
CA LEU A 60 14.92 -2.82 -4.24
C LEU A 60 15.37 -1.91 -3.10
N TYR A 61 16.13 -2.43 -2.13
CA TYR A 61 16.66 -1.64 -1.04
C TYR A 61 17.80 -0.70 -1.50
N SER A 62 18.70 -1.14 -2.39
CA SER A 62 19.75 -0.28 -2.94
C SER A 62 19.18 0.94 -3.69
N LEU A 63 18.04 0.80 -4.37
CA LEU A 63 17.36 1.93 -5.01
C LEU A 63 16.91 3.01 -3.99
N LEU A 64 16.55 2.61 -2.77
CA LEU A 64 16.22 3.56 -1.70
C LEU A 64 17.47 4.30 -1.21
N THR A 65 18.58 3.59 -0.99
CA THR A 65 19.85 4.21 -0.53
C THR A 65 20.44 5.11 -1.59
N GLU A 66 20.45 4.71 -2.85
CA GLU A 66 20.88 5.55 -3.98
C GLU A 66 20.02 6.82 -4.13
N ARG A 67 18.70 6.71 -3.86
CA ARG A 67 17.85 7.88 -3.84
C ARG A 67 18.29 8.85 -2.74
N ILE A 68 18.64 8.35 -1.54
CA ILE A 68 19.13 9.18 -0.43
C ILE A 68 20.41 9.91 -0.87
N ASP A 69 21.35 9.20 -1.46
CA ASP A 69 22.62 9.75 -1.92
C ASP A 69 22.42 10.82 -2.99
N ARG A 70 21.50 10.60 -3.91
CA ARG A 70 21.23 11.52 -5.01
C ARG A 70 20.41 12.74 -4.62
N THR A 71 19.41 12.61 -3.76
CA THR A 71 18.42 13.66 -3.49
C THR A 71 18.43 14.16 -2.05
N GLY A 72 19.13 13.50 -1.15
CA GLY A 72 19.19 13.79 0.28
C GLY A 72 17.98 13.32 1.08
N ASN A 73 18.15 13.29 2.39
CA ASN A 73 17.16 12.79 3.34
C ASN A 73 15.87 13.64 3.43
N ALA A 74 15.94 14.93 3.10
CA ALA A 74 14.83 15.88 3.28
C ALA A 74 13.79 15.87 2.15
N THR A 75 14.06 15.18 1.03
CA THR A 75 13.12 15.09 -0.09
C THR A 75 11.91 14.24 0.28
N THR A 76 10.72 14.67 -0.16
CA THR A 76 9.48 13.88 0.04
C THR A 76 9.48 12.65 -0.85
N ILE A 77 9.19 11.48 -0.29
CA ILE A 77 9.06 10.21 -1.01
C ILE A 77 7.63 9.69 -1.01
N ALA A 78 6.87 9.94 0.05
CA ALA A 78 5.54 9.43 0.24
C ALA A 78 4.64 10.41 0.99
N ALA A 79 3.35 10.11 1.03
CA ALA A 79 2.41 10.77 1.93
C ALA A 79 1.63 9.73 2.72
N ARG A 80 1.50 9.95 4.02
CA ARG A 80 0.74 9.11 4.94
C ARG A 80 -0.59 9.78 5.28
N LYS A 81 -1.67 9.04 5.20
CA LYS A 81 -2.98 9.53 5.64
C LYS A 81 -3.01 9.61 7.17
N THR A 82 -3.34 10.77 7.70
CA THR A 82 -3.39 11.03 9.15
C THR A 82 -4.81 11.21 9.69
N GLY A 83 -5.80 11.30 8.79
CA GLY A 83 -7.21 11.42 9.12
C GLY A 83 -8.08 11.60 7.87
N PRO A 84 -9.39 11.81 8.01
CA PRO A 84 -10.27 12.08 6.88
C PRO A 84 -9.81 13.33 6.11
N GLY A 85 -9.36 13.17 4.88
CA GLY A 85 -8.85 14.26 4.04
C GLY A 85 -7.50 14.86 4.44
N ALA A 86 -6.88 14.38 5.53
CA ALA A 86 -5.60 14.87 6.03
C ALA A 86 -4.45 13.93 5.64
N TRP A 87 -3.36 14.53 5.13
CA TRP A 87 -2.16 13.82 4.71
C TRP A 87 -0.92 14.51 5.29
N SER A 88 0.07 13.72 5.66
CA SER A 88 1.39 14.19 6.07
C SER A 88 2.43 13.69 5.09
N SER A 89 3.29 14.58 4.62
CA SER A 89 4.44 14.20 3.80
C SER A 89 5.45 13.43 4.63
N ILE A 90 6.04 12.41 4.04
CA ILE A 90 7.11 11.59 4.61
C ILE A 90 8.37 11.85 3.80
N THR A 91 9.44 12.22 4.47
CA THR A 91 10.73 12.41 3.83
C THR A 91 11.41 11.07 3.54
N THR A 92 12.38 11.06 2.61
CA THR A 92 13.15 9.87 2.29
C THR A 92 13.88 9.32 3.51
N GLY A 93 14.46 10.21 4.35
CA GLY A 93 15.14 9.80 5.59
C GLY A 93 14.18 9.20 6.63
N GLU A 94 12.98 9.77 6.79
CA GLU A 94 11.96 9.18 7.69
C GLU A 94 11.49 7.81 7.20
N PHE A 95 11.25 7.68 5.90
CA PHE A 95 10.88 6.40 5.31
C PHE A 95 11.97 5.35 5.51
N HIS A 96 13.23 5.69 5.21
CA HIS A 96 14.38 4.81 5.42
C HIS A 96 14.53 4.37 6.89
N ARG A 97 14.41 5.30 7.83
CA ARG A 97 14.44 4.98 9.27
C ARG A 97 13.35 3.97 9.66
N LEU A 98 12.12 4.13 9.12
CA LEU A 98 11.02 3.20 9.37
C LEU A 98 11.29 1.82 8.75
N VAL A 99 11.87 1.79 7.55
CA VAL A 99 12.28 0.55 6.87
C VAL A 99 13.30 -0.21 7.72
N LEU A 100 14.36 0.46 8.21
CA LEU A 100 15.38 -0.18 9.04
C LEU A 100 14.81 -0.67 10.39
N ALA A 101 13.93 0.12 11.02
CA ALA A 101 13.27 -0.27 12.26
C ALA A 101 12.38 -1.52 12.07
N ALA A 102 11.62 -1.56 10.97
CA ALA A 102 10.81 -2.72 10.62
C ALA A 102 11.67 -3.94 10.28
N ALA A 103 12.78 -3.76 9.55
CA ALA A 103 13.74 -4.81 9.23
C ALA A 103 14.32 -5.47 10.49
N LYS A 104 14.76 -4.68 11.45
CA LYS A 104 15.21 -5.18 12.77
C LYS A 104 14.12 -5.98 13.48
N GLY A 105 12.87 -5.47 13.48
CA GLY A 105 11.75 -6.19 14.06
C GLY A 105 11.48 -7.53 13.39
N LEU A 106 11.55 -7.60 12.07
CA LEU A 106 11.41 -8.84 11.29
C LEU A 106 12.54 -9.84 11.64
N ILE A 107 13.77 -9.38 11.77
CA ILE A 107 14.91 -10.19 12.24
C ILE A 107 14.66 -10.75 13.63
N ALA A 108 14.17 -9.93 14.57
CA ALA A 108 13.81 -10.34 15.92
C ALA A 108 12.69 -11.40 15.94
N PHE A 109 11.80 -11.39 14.94
CA PHE A 109 10.81 -12.46 14.71
C PHE A 109 11.41 -13.73 14.09
N GLY A 110 12.68 -13.75 13.77
CA GLY A 110 13.34 -14.88 13.12
C GLY A 110 13.15 -14.92 11.61
N VAL A 111 12.77 -13.80 10.98
CA VAL A 111 12.73 -13.67 9.52
C VAL A 111 14.13 -13.39 9.00
N GLY A 112 14.54 -14.13 7.98
CA GLY A 112 15.85 -13.95 7.35
C GLY A 112 15.78 -14.10 5.84
N LYS A 113 16.94 -14.12 5.20
CA LYS A 113 17.08 -14.24 3.74
C LYS A 113 16.38 -15.51 3.23
N GLY A 114 15.53 -15.33 2.24
CA GLY A 114 14.76 -16.40 1.60
C GLY A 114 13.47 -16.79 2.34
N ASP A 115 13.23 -16.31 3.56
CA ASP A 115 11.97 -16.57 4.26
C ASP A 115 10.81 -15.82 3.60
N ALA A 116 9.68 -16.49 3.43
CA ALA A 116 8.48 -15.89 2.86
C ALA A 116 7.61 -15.24 3.94
N VAL A 117 7.23 -14.00 3.67
CA VAL A 117 6.30 -13.22 4.52
C VAL A 117 5.17 -12.70 3.66
N THR A 118 3.92 -12.87 4.11
CA THR A 118 2.78 -12.35 3.36
C THR A 118 2.30 -11.00 3.91
N LEU A 119 1.99 -10.09 2.99
CA LEU A 119 1.25 -8.86 3.27
C LEU A 119 -0.16 -9.01 2.72
N PHE A 120 -1.13 -9.31 3.58
CA PHE A 120 -2.54 -9.41 3.25
C PHE A 120 -3.27 -8.12 3.63
N SER A 121 -3.24 -7.16 2.74
CA SER A 121 -3.61 -5.77 3.04
C SER A 121 -4.03 -5.01 1.79
N ALA A 122 -4.95 -4.06 1.97
CA ALA A 122 -5.13 -3.00 1.00
C ALA A 122 -3.85 -2.14 0.91
N THR A 123 -3.70 -1.40 -0.20
CA THR A 123 -2.56 -0.49 -0.38
C THR A 123 -2.58 0.61 0.67
N ARG A 124 -1.53 0.68 1.47
CA ARG A 124 -1.34 1.68 2.53
C ARG A 124 0.15 1.98 2.75
N PHE A 125 0.44 3.03 3.50
CA PHE A 125 1.81 3.48 3.75
C PHE A 125 2.68 2.37 4.40
N GLU A 126 2.15 1.70 5.40
CA GLU A 126 2.83 0.65 6.16
C GLU A 126 3.18 -0.55 5.26
N TRP A 127 2.38 -0.82 4.25
CA TRP A 127 2.67 -1.86 3.25
C TRP A 127 4.00 -1.59 2.54
N GLY A 128 4.20 -0.35 2.08
CA GLY A 128 5.46 0.05 1.42
C GLY A 128 6.67 -0.03 2.36
N VAL A 129 6.52 0.36 3.63
CA VAL A 129 7.60 0.24 4.62
C VAL A 129 8.01 -1.21 4.81
N LEU A 130 7.03 -2.12 4.95
CA LEU A 130 7.29 -3.55 5.14
C LEU A 130 7.89 -4.21 3.90
N ASP A 131 7.45 -3.83 2.71
CA ASP A 131 8.00 -4.35 1.45
C ASP A 131 9.50 -4.03 1.32
N PHE A 132 9.87 -2.77 1.55
CA PHE A 132 11.28 -2.37 1.57
C PHE A 132 12.06 -3.00 2.73
N ALA A 133 11.44 -3.21 3.88
CA ALA A 133 12.09 -3.87 5.02
C ALA A 133 12.39 -5.35 4.74
N LEU A 134 11.45 -6.06 4.10
CA LEU A 134 11.65 -7.44 3.64
C LEU A 134 12.77 -7.51 2.60
N ALA A 135 12.74 -6.61 1.61
CA ALA A 135 13.77 -6.52 0.60
C ALA A 135 15.15 -6.27 1.21
N ALA A 136 15.26 -5.38 2.23
CA ALA A 136 16.52 -5.06 2.90
C ALA A 136 17.19 -6.30 3.52
N ILE A 137 16.41 -7.19 4.11
CA ILE A 137 16.96 -8.42 4.77
C ILE A 137 16.92 -9.64 3.85
N GLY A 138 16.65 -9.46 2.56
CA GLY A 138 16.59 -10.54 1.57
C GLY A 138 15.45 -11.54 1.77
N ALA A 139 14.40 -11.16 2.53
CA ALA A 139 13.18 -11.95 2.67
C ALA A 139 12.28 -11.76 1.45
N VAL A 140 11.36 -12.69 1.23
CA VAL A 140 10.45 -12.72 0.08
C VAL A 140 9.09 -12.19 0.48
N ASN A 141 8.65 -11.08 -0.12
CA ASN A 141 7.28 -10.62 0.02
C ASN A 141 6.34 -11.45 -0.86
N VAL A 142 5.33 -12.05 -0.25
CA VAL A 142 4.27 -12.84 -0.91
C VAL A 142 2.95 -12.10 -0.71
N PRO A 143 2.60 -11.12 -1.56
CA PRO A 143 1.39 -10.33 -1.38
C PRO A 143 0.13 -11.15 -1.64
N ILE A 144 -0.86 -10.99 -0.77
CA ILE A 144 -2.23 -11.51 -0.96
C ILE A 144 -3.14 -10.31 -1.18
N TYR A 145 -3.96 -10.35 -2.23
CA TYR A 145 -4.90 -9.28 -2.52
C TYR A 145 -5.96 -9.20 -1.43
N ASP A 146 -6.32 -7.98 -1.09
CA ASP A 146 -7.30 -7.67 -0.04
C ASP A 146 -8.69 -8.26 -0.28
N THR A 147 -8.99 -8.62 -1.52
CA THR A 147 -10.23 -9.28 -1.94
C THR A 147 -10.19 -10.81 -1.90
N ASP A 148 -8.99 -11.41 -1.69
CA ASP A 148 -8.85 -12.86 -1.72
C ASP A 148 -9.60 -13.54 -0.56
N SER A 149 -10.23 -14.67 -0.88
CA SER A 149 -10.91 -15.50 0.10
C SER A 149 -9.92 -16.25 1.01
N ALA A 150 -10.41 -16.75 2.14
CA ALA A 150 -9.61 -17.62 3.03
C ALA A 150 -8.98 -18.80 2.29
N ALA A 151 -9.73 -19.46 1.39
CA ALA A 151 -9.22 -20.60 0.61
C ALA A 151 -8.10 -20.22 -0.37
N GLN A 152 -8.17 -19.04 -0.98
CA GLN A 152 -7.10 -18.52 -1.83
C GLN A 152 -5.87 -18.18 -1.00
N ALA A 153 -6.04 -17.51 0.13
CA ALA A 153 -4.97 -17.18 1.07
C ALA A 153 -4.28 -18.45 1.59
N GLU A 154 -5.04 -19.47 2.01
CA GLU A 154 -4.52 -20.76 2.44
C GLU A 154 -3.60 -21.40 1.39
N ARG A 155 -4.06 -21.41 0.13
CA ARG A 155 -3.28 -21.97 -0.97
C ARG A 155 -1.98 -21.22 -1.18
N ILE A 156 -2.03 -19.87 -1.21
CA ILE A 156 -0.83 -19.02 -1.41
C ILE A 156 0.16 -19.24 -0.26
N ILE A 157 -0.32 -19.22 0.98
CA ILE A 157 0.51 -19.40 2.18
C ILE A 157 1.23 -20.74 2.16
N ASN A 158 0.52 -21.82 1.86
CA ASN A 158 1.10 -23.15 1.85
C ASN A 158 2.06 -23.37 0.66
N ASP A 159 1.70 -22.87 -0.53
CA ASP A 159 2.52 -23.01 -1.73
C ASP A 159 3.85 -22.24 -1.60
N SER A 160 3.82 -21.07 -0.98
CA SER A 160 4.99 -20.22 -0.79
C SER A 160 5.76 -20.47 0.51
N GLY A 161 5.26 -21.32 1.39
CA GLY A 161 5.90 -21.61 2.68
C GLY A 161 5.97 -20.38 3.61
N VAL A 162 4.92 -19.57 3.60
CA VAL A 162 4.87 -18.34 4.41
C VAL A 162 5.01 -18.63 5.88
N LYS A 163 5.95 -17.92 6.54
CA LYS A 163 6.31 -18.05 7.94
C LYS A 163 5.58 -16.99 8.82
N LEU A 164 5.42 -15.80 8.30
CA LEU A 164 4.80 -14.66 8.96
C LEU A 164 3.77 -14.01 8.04
N ALA A 165 2.62 -13.67 8.58
CA ALA A 165 1.60 -12.88 7.89
C ALA A 165 1.42 -11.52 8.57
N VAL A 166 1.25 -10.48 7.77
CA VAL A 166 0.88 -9.14 8.24
C VAL A 166 -0.41 -8.72 7.54
N THR A 167 -1.44 -8.43 8.33
CA THR A 167 -2.75 -7.98 7.84
C THR A 167 -2.95 -6.50 8.17
N ASP A 168 -3.80 -5.81 7.42
CA ASP A 168 -4.10 -4.40 7.70
C ASP A 168 -5.14 -4.22 8.80
N ASN A 169 -6.12 -5.13 8.92
CA ASN A 169 -7.26 -4.97 9.81
C ASN A 169 -7.75 -6.29 10.42
N ARG A 170 -8.72 -6.17 11.32
CA ARG A 170 -9.29 -7.32 12.04
C ARG A 170 -10.00 -8.32 11.12
N GLU A 171 -10.67 -7.88 10.08
CA GLU A 171 -11.38 -8.77 9.17
C GLU A 171 -10.42 -9.75 8.47
N ARG A 172 -9.29 -9.23 7.94
CA ARG A 172 -8.28 -10.06 7.28
C ARG A 172 -7.49 -10.91 8.28
N TYR A 173 -7.27 -10.38 9.48
CA TYR A 173 -6.71 -11.18 10.57
C TYR A 173 -7.58 -12.41 10.84
N ASP A 174 -8.88 -12.23 11.08
CA ASP A 174 -9.82 -13.32 11.36
C ASP A 174 -9.92 -14.31 10.18
N ARG A 175 -9.79 -13.81 8.95
CA ARG A 175 -9.76 -14.63 7.75
C ARG A 175 -8.56 -15.57 7.73
N LEU A 176 -7.37 -15.10 8.10
CA LEU A 176 -6.17 -15.93 8.23
C LEU A 176 -6.23 -16.84 9.45
N ASP A 177 -6.72 -16.35 10.58
CA ASP A 177 -6.88 -17.14 11.81
C ASP A 177 -7.79 -18.35 11.57
N SER A 178 -8.84 -18.18 10.76
CA SER A 178 -9.77 -19.28 10.40
C SER A 178 -9.15 -20.42 9.60
N ILE A 179 -7.98 -20.21 9.03
CA ILE A 179 -7.24 -21.22 8.23
C ILE A 179 -5.91 -21.61 8.86
N ASN A 180 -5.56 -21.04 9.99
CA ASN A 180 -4.25 -21.20 10.61
C ASN A 180 -3.88 -22.68 10.86
N ASP A 181 -4.84 -23.48 11.28
CA ASP A 181 -4.67 -24.94 11.49
C ASP A 181 -4.27 -25.69 10.22
N ARG A 182 -4.58 -25.13 9.05
CA ARG A 182 -4.29 -25.70 7.74
C ARG A 182 -3.04 -25.12 7.08
N CYS A 183 -2.39 -24.17 7.78
CA CYS A 183 -1.18 -23.50 7.33
C CYS A 183 -0.02 -23.78 8.30
N PRO A 184 0.53 -25.01 8.32
CA PRO A 184 1.51 -25.42 9.34
C PRO A 184 2.82 -24.63 9.30
N GLY A 185 3.14 -23.96 8.19
CA GLY A 185 4.29 -23.07 8.06
C GLY A 185 4.07 -21.69 8.70
N LEU A 186 2.82 -21.27 8.84
CA LEU A 186 2.47 -19.95 9.36
C LEU A 186 2.61 -19.89 10.88
N GLN A 187 3.63 -19.21 11.35
CA GLN A 187 3.97 -19.18 12.78
C GLN A 187 3.28 -18.02 13.51
N ARG A 188 3.01 -16.91 12.82
CA ARG A 188 2.41 -15.71 13.42
C ARG A 188 1.63 -14.89 12.40
N ILE A 189 0.61 -14.20 12.93
CA ILE A 189 -0.17 -13.20 12.20
C ILE A 189 -0.06 -11.89 13.00
N LEU A 190 0.40 -10.81 12.33
CA LEU A 190 0.45 -9.46 12.87
C LEU A 190 -0.66 -8.62 12.23
N MET A 191 -1.08 -7.55 12.91
CA MET A 191 -2.11 -6.64 12.41
C MET A 191 -1.61 -5.18 12.43
N MET A 192 -1.66 -4.50 11.28
CA MET A 192 -1.18 -3.13 11.14
C MET A 192 -2.02 -2.13 11.95
N ASP A 193 -3.35 -2.30 11.98
CA ASP A 193 -4.24 -1.42 12.77
C ASP A 193 -3.98 -1.47 14.27
N GLY A 194 -3.31 -2.50 14.74
CA GLY A 194 -2.77 -2.61 16.11
C GLY A 194 -1.38 -2.01 16.27
N ASN A 195 -0.92 -1.14 15.35
CA ASN A 195 0.42 -0.55 15.34
C ASN A 195 1.56 -1.58 15.12
N ALA A 196 1.45 -2.39 14.05
CA ALA A 196 2.46 -3.40 13.73
C ALA A 196 3.87 -2.81 13.54
N LEU A 197 4.00 -1.63 12.92
CA LEU A 197 5.31 -0.97 12.76
C LEU A 197 5.93 -0.63 14.12
N GLY A 198 5.16 -0.10 15.07
CA GLY A 198 5.65 0.18 16.43
C GLY A 198 5.96 -1.10 17.20
N ALA A 199 5.22 -2.18 16.98
CA ALA A 199 5.54 -3.48 17.57
C ALA A 199 6.85 -4.05 17.02
N LEU A 200 7.06 -3.96 15.71
CA LEU A 200 8.32 -4.36 15.07
C LEU A 200 9.50 -3.48 15.53
N GLU A 201 9.31 -2.16 15.60
CA GLU A 201 10.32 -1.23 16.13
C GLU A 201 10.71 -1.59 17.56
N GLY A 202 9.72 -1.87 18.41
CA GLY A 202 9.97 -2.28 19.81
C GLY A 202 10.73 -3.60 19.92
N LEU A 203 10.42 -4.58 19.09
CA LEU A 203 11.16 -5.85 19.03
C LEU A 203 12.57 -5.67 18.45
N GLY A 204 12.71 -4.81 17.46
CA GLY A 204 13.97 -4.51 16.79
C GLY A 204 15.03 -3.87 17.69
N VAL A 205 14.66 -3.36 18.86
CA VAL A 205 15.62 -2.84 19.87
C VAL A 205 16.64 -3.91 20.31
N SER A 206 16.29 -5.18 20.24
CA SER A 206 17.17 -6.30 20.55
C SER A 206 18.20 -6.62 19.46
N VAL A 207 18.06 -6.06 18.25
CA VAL A 207 18.91 -6.28 17.09
C VAL A 207 19.86 -5.11 16.95
N SER A 208 21.17 -5.36 16.96
CA SER A 208 22.18 -4.32 16.81
C SER A 208 22.25 -3.78 15.36
N ASP A 209 22.91 -2.62 15.18
CA ASP A 209 23.14 -2.07 13.84
C ASP A 209 24.08 -2.98 13.05
N GLU A 210 25.10 -3.55 13.69
CA GLU A 210 26.04 -4.48 13.06
C GLU A 210 25.34 -5.78 12.61
N GLU A 211 24.39 -6.28 13.38
CA GLU A 211 23.60 -7.46 12.99
C GLU A 211 22.69 -7.14 11.79
N LEU A 212 22.09 -5.95 11.75
CA LEU A 212 21.32 -5.50 10.61
C LEU A 212 22.20 -5.34 9.37
N GLU A 213 23.34 -4.66 9.48
CA GLU A 213 24.27 -4.44 8.37
C GLU A 213 24.81 -5.76 7.79
N ALA A 214 25.02 -6.77 8.62
CA ALA A 214 25.43 -8.09 8.15
C ALA A 214 24.36 -8.85 7.35
N ARG A 215 23.10 -8.37 7.33
CA ARG A 215 21.98 -8.99 6.65
C ARG A 215 21.47 -8.21 5.45
N ILE A 216 21.84 -6.95 5.33
CA ILE A 216 21.58 -6.08 4.18
C ILE A 216 22.63 -6.31 3.10
#